data_92a699c72504cc6492a2e9a289a357c7
#
_entry.id   92a699c72504cc6492a2e9a289a357c7
#
_cell.length_a   1.000
_cell.length_b   1.000
_cell.length_c   1.000
_cell.angle_alpha   90.00
_cell.angle_beta   90.00
_cell.angle_gamma   90.00
#
_symmetry.space_group_name_H-M   'P 1'
#
loop_
_entity.id
_entity.type
_entity.pdbx_description
1 polymer ?
#
loop_
_entity_poly.entity_id
_entity_poly.type
_entity_poly.pdbx_seq_one_letter_code
_entity_poly.pdbx_strand_id
1 'polypeptide(L)'
;MIFYDFEVFRYDWLVVLADYSNKDFKTIVNNPDQLIEYFNVHKNDIWVGFNNKNYDQYIFKGILTGHNPYKISRHIIANKMPGFSYRDDMKKIYMSNYDVYNTLQHGLKFYEGSMGDSIEESSVSFDIDRKLTPEELKEVEKYCRHDVEETIKIFFKRKDDFIAQLGLIKLTGKPHLMPRTQTQIASQMLNAEALTDTSDEFDVDTPPTLNLSKYSYIKEWYLDSNNMNYEKSLTTKVVGVDHIFGFGGLHGAREKYHHKGKILVMDVASLYPSLMINYNLLSRAVVDPTIYKELRDKRLQYKKEHNNLHLPLKPILNKTYGAMKDRNNTLYDPRNANRVCIYGQLLLLDLIEN
;
A
#
# COMPACT_ATOMS: atom_id res chain seq x y z
N MET A 1 -10.96 17.20 -9.35
CA MET A 1 -10.42 15.84 -9.19
C MET A 1 -10.85 15.02 -10.39
N ILE A 2 -9.90 14.42 -11.09
CA ILE A 2 -10.12 13.75 -12.37
C ILE A 2 -9.89 12.25 -12.20
N PHE A 3 -10.91 11.43 -12.44
CA PHE A 3 -10.75 9.98 -12.56
C PHE A 3 -10.44 9.63 -14.00
N TYR A 4 -9.61 8.61 -14.21
CA TYR A 4 -9.20 8.24 -15.56
C TYR A 4 -8.77 6.79 -15.67
N ASP A 5 -8.92 6.26 -16.87
CA ASP A 5 -8.48 4.94 -17.28
C ASP A 5 -8.14 4.94 -18.77
N PHE A 6 -7.17 4.11 -19.19
CA PHE A 6 -6.68 4.02 -20.56
C PHE A 6 -6.89 2.64 -21.16
N GLU A 7 -7.35 2.61 -22.42
CA GLU A 7 -7.34 1.43 -23.26
C GLU A 7 -6.35 1.61 -24.41
N VAL A 8 -5.39 0.67 -24.54
CA VAL A 8 -4.29 0.80 -25.50
C VAL A 8 -4.19 -0.41 -26.39
N PHE A 9 -4.39 -0.20 -27.68
CA PHE A 9 -4.27 -1.15 -28.78
C PHE A 9 -3.03 -0.82 -29.63
N ARG A 10 -2.73 -1.68 -30.59
CA ARG A 10 -1.55 -1.49 -31.45
C ARG A 10 -1.58 -0.19 -32.27
N TYR A 11 -2.75 0.18 -32.76
CA TYR A 11 -2.93 1.34 -33.63
C TYR A 11 -3.90 2.38 -33.10
N ASP A 12 -4.52 2.10 -31.97
CA ASP A 12 -5.49 2.97 -31.32
C ASP A 12 -5.27 3.04 -29.83
N TRP A 13 -5.67 4.13 -29.25
CA TRP A 13 -5.79 4.29 -27.82
C TRP A 13 -6.97 5.21 -27.50
N LEU A 14 -7.55 5.02 -26.35
CA LEU A 14 -8.49 5.97 -25.81
C LEU A 14 -8.28 6.14 -24.30
N VAL A 15 -8.74 7.26 -23.78
CA VAL A 15 -8.83 7.53 -22.36
C VAL A 15 -10.21 8.07 -22.05
N VAL A 16 -10.80 7.57 -20.97
CA VAL A 16 -12.00 8.16 -20.38
C VAL A 16 -11.58 8.97 -19.16
N LEU A 17 -12.04 10.21 -19.12
CA LEU A 17 -11.74 11.20 -18.09
C LEU A 17 -13.07 11.61 -17.43
N ALA A 18 -13.17 11.49 -16.12
CA ALA A 18 -14.34 11.92 -15.37
C ALA A 18 -13.96 13.05 -14.41
N ASP A 19 -14.41 14.28 -14.71
CA ASP A 19 -14.32 15.38 -13.78
C ASP A 19 -15.43 15.27 -12.73
N TYR A 20 -15.05 14.84 -11.54
CA TYR A 20 -16.00 14.64 -10.45
C TYR A 20 -16.68 15.94 -9.99
N SER A 21 -16.02 17.09 -10.18
CA SER A 21 -16.57 18.42 -9.80
C SER A 21 -17.81 18.77 -10.63
N ASN A 22 -17.76 18.45 -11.91
CA ASN A 22 -18.78 18.80 -12.91
C ASN A 22 -19.69 17.62 -13.26
N LYS A 23 -19.37 16.40 -12.78
CA LYS A 23 -20.01 15.14 -13.17
C LYS A 23 -20.00 14.91 -14.68
N ASP A 24 -18.94 15.37 -15.33
CA ASP A 24 -18.77 15.28 -16.77
C ASP A 24 -17.76 14.20 -17.13
N PHE A 25 -18.08 13.46 -18.21
CA PHE A 25 -17.22 12.45 -18.79
C PHE A 25 -16.74 12.93 -20.16
N LYS A 26 -15.45 12.83 -20.40
CA LYS A 26 -14.82 13.15 -21.67
C LYS A 26 -14.00 11.95 -22.15
N THR A 27 -14.27 11.51 -23.37
CA THR A 27 -13.45 10.50 -24.05
C THR A 27 -12.53 11.18 -25.05
N ILE A 28 -11.26 10.81 -25.05
CA ILE A 28 -10.27 11.26 -26.01
C ILE A 28 -9.73 10.01 -26.74
N VAL A 29 -9.84 10.00 -28.07
CA VAL A 29 -9.39 8.88 -28.90
C VAL A 29 -8.29 9.38 -29.84
N ASN A 30 -7.11 8.76 -29.80
CA ASN A 30 -5.98 9.02 -30.73
C ASN A 30 -5.61 10.50 -30.94
N ASN A 31 -5.93 11.36 -29.97
CA ASN A 31 -5.71 12.81 -30.08
C ASN A 31 -4.79 13.32 -28.96
N PRO A 32 -3.46 13.28 -29.15
CA PRO A 32 -2.49 13.76 -28.15
C PRO A 32 -2.68 15.23 -27.79
N ASP A 33 -2.96 16.08 -28.78
CA ASP A 33 -3.10 17.53 -28.55
C ASP A 33 -4.26 17.85 -27.62
N GLN A 34 -5.41 17.18 -27.82
CA GLN A 34 -6.56 17.31 -26.93
C GLN A 34 -6.26 16.83 -25.51
N LEU A 35 -5.44 15.77 -25.35
CA LEU A 35 -5.03 15.28 -24.06
C LEU A 35 -4.07 16.24 -23.35
N ILE A 36 -3.13 16.82 -24.11
CA ILE A 36 -2.19 17.84 -23.62
C ILE A 36 -2.95 19.08 -23.15
N GLU A 37 -3.89 19.55 -23.93
CA GLU A 37 -4.74 20.70 -23.58
C GLU A 37 -5.53 20.42 -22.29
N TYR A 38 -6.19 19.27 -22.21
CA TYR A 38 -6.94 18.87 -21.01
C TYR A 38 -6.03 18.78 -19.78
N PHE A 39 -4.85 18.17 -19.92
CA PHE A 39 -3.87 18.09 -18.83
C PHE A 39 -3.44 19.47 -18.36
N ASN A 40 -3.16 20.40 -19.28
CA ASN A 40 -2.70 21.75 -18.93
C ASN A 40 -3.75 22.53 -18.12
N VAL A 41 -5.04 22.34 -18.42
CA VAL A 41 -6.14 22.92 -17.64
C VAL A 41 -6.22 22.31 -16.25
N HIS A 42 -6.02 20.99 -16.15
CA HIS A 42 -6.20 20.19 -14.93
C HIS A 42 -4.91 19.80 -14.23
N LYS A 43 -3.76 20.40 -14.57
CA LYS A 43 -2.43 20.00 -14.04
C LYS A 43 -2.31 20.10 -12.51
N ASN A 44 -3.13 20.93 -11.87
CA ASN A 44 -3.16 21.11 -10.42
C ASN A 44 -4.21 20.23 -9.72
N ASP A 45 -5.03 19.52 -10.49
CA ASP A 45 -6.01 18.59 -9.96
C ASP A 45 -5.34 17.31 -9.46
N ILE A 46 -6.05 16.59 -8.59
CA ILE A 46 -5.67 15.24 -8.21
C ILE A 46 -6.25 14.29 -9.25
N TRP A 47 -5.38 13.51 -9.85
CA TRP A 47 -5.70 12.47 -10.82
C TRP A 47 -5.86 11.13 -10.09
N VAL A 48 -6.93 10.41 -10.37
CA VAL A 48 -7.30 9.19 -9.64
C VAL A 48 -7.57 8.07 -10.64
N GLY A 49 -6.99 6.90 -10.38
CA GLY A 49 -7.28 5.71 -11.18
C GLY A 49 -7.07 4.44 -10.36
N PHE A 50 -7.35 3.30 -10.96
CA PHE A 50 -7.15 1.99 -10.36
C PHE A 50 -5.88 1.35 -10.93
N ASN A 51 -4.90 1.03 -10.09
CA ASN A 51 -3.58 0.53 -10.50
C ASN A 51 -2.80 1.47 -11.45
N ASN A 52 -3.23 2.71 -11.53
CA ASN A 52 -2.72 3.71 -12.46
C ASN A 52 -1.25 4.07 -12.23
N LYS A 53 -0.71 3.85 -11.04
CA LYS A 53 0.73 4.06 -10.75
C LYS A 53 1.63 3.07 -11.48
N ASN A 54 1.11 1.91 -11.84
CA ASN A 54 1.89 0.88 -12.50
C ASN A 54 1.71 0.91 -14.03
N TYR A 55 0.62 1.51 -14.52
CA TYR A 55 0.28 1.48 -15.94
C TYR A 55 -0.15 2.86 -16.49
N ASP A 56 -1.36 3.31 -16.21
CA ASP A 56 -2.02 4.44 -16.88
C ASP A 56 -1.24 5.75 -16.82
N GLN A 57 -0.61 6.04 -15.68
CA GLN A 57 0.21 7.25 -15.56
C GLN A 57 1.38 7.27 -16.55
N TYR A 58 1.90 6.10 -16.95
CA TYR A 58 3.02 6.04 -17.89
C TYR A 58 2.53 6.14 -19.33
N ILE A 59 1.37 5.57 -19.64
CA ILE A 59 0.70 5.82 -20.92
C ILE A 59 0.43 7.31 -21.09
N PHE A 60 -0.18 7.91 -20.06
CA PHE A 60 -0.50 9.35 -20.03
C PHE A 60 0.76 10.20 -20.26
N LYS A 61 1.78 10.04 -19.41
CA LYS A 61 3.04 10.78 -19.50
C LYS A 61 3.76 10.56 -20.82
N GLY A 62 3.69 9.35 -21.34
CA GLY A 62 4.26 9.02 -22.63
C GLY A 62 3.61 9.79 -23.79
N ILE A 63 2.28 9.89 -23.80
CA ILE A 63 1.57 10.68 -24.79
C ILE A 63 1.94 12.16 -24.66
N LEU A 64 1.99 12.71 -23.43
CA LEU A 64 2.41 14.09 -23.18
C LEU A 64 3.84 14.40 -23.65
N THR A 65 4.70 13.39 -23.74
CA THR A 65 6.11 13.54 -24.19
C THR A 65 6.34 13.01 -25.60
N GLY A 66 5.26 12.73 -26.38
CA GLY A 66 5.32 12.34 -27.79
C GLY A 66 5.74 10.88 -28.02
N HIS A 67 5.66 10.01 -27.00
CA HIS A 67 5.94 8.59 -27.14
C HIS A 67 4.71 7.79 -27.55
N ASN A 68 4.95 6.68 -28.25
CA ASN A 68 3.87 5.78 -28.68
C ASN A 68 3.32 4.98 -27.50
N PRO A 69 2.01 5.09 -27.16
CA PRO A 69 1.40 4.44 -26.00
C PRO A 69 1.46 2.91 -26.06
N TYR A 70 1.32 2.31 -27.26
CA TYR A 70 1.43 0.86 -27.43
C TYR A 70 2.82 0.32 -27.09
N LYS A 71 3.88 1.05 -27.46
CA LYS A 71 5.25 0.64 -27.09
C LYS A 71 5.46 0.68 -25.58
N ILE A 72 4.87 1.65 -24.90
CA ILE A 72 4.90 1.75 -23.43
C ILE A 72 4.12 0.59 -22.81
N SER A 73 2.91 0.33 -23.30
CA SER A 73 2.09 -0.80 -22.87
C SER A 73 2.84 -2.13 -23.01
N ARG A 74 3.46 -2.37 -24.16
CA ARG A 74 4.30 -3.56 -24.40
C ARG A 74 5.48 -3.67 -23.45
N HIS A 75 6.14 -2.54 -23.15
CA HIS A 75 7.24 -2.51 -22.17
C HIS A 75 6.77 -2.95 -20.79
N ILE A 76 5.61 -2.48 -20.34
CA ILE A 76 5.08 -2.79 -19.01
C ILE A 76 4.50 -4.20 -18.96
N ILE A 77 3.61 -4.55 -19.89
CA ILE A 77 2.82 -5.79 -19.82
C ILE A 77 3.61 -6.98 -20.38
N ALA A 78 4.09 -6.88 -21.63
CA ALA A 78 4.73 -8.00 -22.30
C ALA A 78 6.15 -8.24 -21.80
N ASN A 79 6.95 -7.17 -21.60
CA ASN A 79 8.32 -7.29 -21.13
C ASN A 79 8.43 -7.31 -19.61
N LYS A 80 7.32 -7.10 -18.87
CA LYS A 80 7.26 -7.06 -17.41
C LYS A 80 8.24 -6.05 -16.79
N MET A 81 8.50 -4.95 -17.49
CA MET A 81 9.39 -3.89 -17.04
C MET A 81 8.60 -2.76 -16.38
N PRO A 82 9.14 -2.14 -15.31
CA PRO A 82 8.43 -1.02 -14.67
C PRO A 82 8.34 0.19 -15.61
N GLY A 83 7.17 0.84 -15.64
CA GLY A 83 6.92 1.96 -16.57
C GLY A 83 7.90 3.12 -16.44
N PHE A 84 8.42 3.39 -15.22
CA PHE A 84 9.43 4.44 -15.00
C PHE A 84 10.78 4.18 -15.68
N SER A 85 11.05 2.95 -16.10
CA SER A 85 12.30 2.60 -16.80
C SER A 85 12.23 2.80 -18.30
N TYR A 86 11.06 3.17 -18.86
CA TYR A 86 10.89 3.30 -20.30
C TYR A 86 11.67 4.49 -20.88
N ARG A 87 11.47 5.71 -20.32
CA ARG A 87 12.15 6.94 -20.75
C ARG A 87 12.28 7.94 -19.60
N ASP A 88 13.42 8.64 -19.54
CA ASP A 88 13.71 9.60 -18.47
C ASP A 88 12.96 10.92 -18.60
N ASP A 89 12.57 11.34 -19.81
CA ASP A 89 11.80 12.55 -20.05
C ASP A 89 10.39 12.47 -19.43
N MET A 90 9.79 11.28 -19.37
CA MET A 90 8.50 11.04 -18.71
C MET A 90 8.56 11.33 -17.19
N LYS A 91 9.74 11.19 -16.57
CA LYS A 91 9.94 11.48 -15.14
C LYS A 91 9.82 12.97 -14.82
N LYS A 92 10.01 13.85 -15.83
CA LYS A 92 9.87 15.31 -15.67
C LYS A 92 8.43 15.77 -15.58
N ILE A 93 7.48 14.94 -16.01
CA ILE A 93 6.05 15.25 -15.91
C ILE A 93 5.59 14.95 -14.50
N TYR A 94 5.33 16.01 -13.72
CA TYR A 94 4.67 15.86 -12.43
C TYR A 94 3.15 15.73 -12.62
N MET A 95 2.56 14.77 -11.93
CA MET A 95 1.14 14.52 -11.89
C MET A 95 0.76 14.19 -10.45
N SER A 96 -0.17 14.94 -9.88
CA SER A 96 -0.70 14.69 -8.53
C SER A 96 -1.61 13.47 -8.57
N ASN A 97 -1.00 12.27 -8.64
CA ASN A 97 -1.68 11.02 -8.92
C ASN A 97 -1.98 10.23 -7.64
N TYR A 98 -3.23 9.84 -7.45
CA TYR A 98 -3.68 8.95 -6.39
C TYR A 98 -4.13 7.62 -6.98
N ASP A 99 -3.63 6.52 -6.46
CA ASP A 99 -3.97 5.18 -6.90
C ASP A 99 -4.87 4.50 -5.87
N VAL A 100 -6.09 4.16 -6.29
CA VAL A 100 -7.07 3.47 -5.44
C VAL A 100 -6.58 2.07 -5.06
N TYR A 101 -5.77 1.45 -5.93
CA TYR A 101 -5.21 0.11 -5.72
C TYR A 101 -4.17 0.03 -4.59
N ASN A 102 -3.57 1.13 -4.14
CA ASN A 102 -2.44 1.16 -3.17
C ASN A 102 -2.58 0.28 -1.92
N THR A 103 -3.80 -0.01 -1.50
CA THR A 103 -4.12 -0.79 -0.30
C THR A 103 -4.97 -2.03 -0.60
N LEU A 104 -5.17 -2.34 -1.88
CA LEU A 104 -5.97 -3.45 -2.37
C LEU A 104 -5.06 -4.63 -2.80
N GLN A 105 -5.61 -5.85 -2.81
CA GLN A 105 -4.86 -7.06 -3.15
C GLN A 105 -5.34 -7.71 -4.45
N HIS A 106 -6.53 -7.33 -4.93
CA HIS A 106 -7.18 -7.93 -6.10
C HIS A 106 -7.46 -6.89 -7.18
N GLY A 107 -7.66 -7.32 -8.41
CA GLY A 107 -8.00 -6.46 -9.55
C GLY A 107 -9.39 -5.82 -9.43
N LEU A 108 -9.67 -4.84 -10.29
CA LEU A 108 -10.92 -4.08 -10.30
C LEU A 108 -12.15 -4.98 -10.35
N LYS A 109 -12.17 -5.98 -11.24
CA LYS A 109 -13.29 -6.92 -11.42
C LYS A 109 -13.63 -7.74 -10.17
N PHE A 110 -12.64 -8.04 -9.32
CA PHE A 110 -12.90 -8.69 -8.03
C PHE A 110 -13.72 -7.79 -7.11
N TYR A 111 -13.38 -6.50 -7.04
CA TYR A 111 -14.11 -5.56 -6.20
C TYR A 111 -15.48 -5.23 -6.75
N GLU A 112 -15.62 -5.10 -8.07
CA GLU A 112 -16.89 -4.97 -8.78
C GLU A 112 -17.84 -6.11 -8.39
N GLY A 113 -17.43 -7.36 -8.60
CA GLY A 113 -18.23 -8.53 -8.20
C GLY A 113 -18.51 -8.60 -6.69
N SER A 114 -17.54 -8.22 -5.82
CA SER A 114 -17.75 -8.21 -4.37
C SER A 114 -18.69 -7.09 -3.90
N MET A 115 -18.91 -6.06 -4.72
CA MET A 115 -19.89 -5.01 -4.48
C MET A 115 -21.30 -5.40 -4.93
N GLY A 116 -21.44 -6.52 -5.67
CA GLY A 116 -22.70 -7.00 -6.24
C GLY A 116 -23.02 -6.33 -7.58
N ASP A 117 -22.05 -5.64 -8.19
CA ASP A 117 -22.19 -5.05 -9.51
C ASP A 117 -21.95 -6.12 -10.62
N SER A 118 -22.49 -5.88 -11.80
CA SER A 118 -22.29 -6.77 -12.96
C SER A 118 -20.91 -6.54 -13.54
N ILE A 119 -20.10 -7.60 -13.63
CA ILE A 119 -18.79 -7.54 -14.27
C ILE A 119 -19.00 -7.36 -15.78
N GLU A 120 -18.53 -6.24 -16.32
CA GLU A 120 -18.50 -6.00 -17.76
C GLU A 120 -17.07 -6.25 -18.28
N GLU A 121 -16.97 -6.89 -19.45
CA GLU A 121 -15.72 -7.08 -20.19
C GLU A 121 -15.95 -6.72 -21.64
N SER A 122 -14.91 -6.20 -22.30
CA SER A 122 -14.98 -5.96 -23.75
C SER A 122 -14.77 -7.26 -24.53
N SER A 123 -15.53 -7.46 -25.59
CA SER A 123 -15.32 -8.55 -26.55
C SER A 123 -14.14 -8.26 -27.51
N VAL A 124 -13.64 -7.03 -27.52
CA VAL A 124 -12.58 -6.57 -28.42
C VAL A 124 -11.23 -7.03 -27.90
N SER A 125 -10.55 -7.92 -28.62
CA SER A 125 -9.24 -8.42 -28.24
C SER A 125 -8.16 -7.34 -28.29
N PHE A 126 -7.34 -7.21 -27.24
CA PHE A 126 -6.18 -6.32 -27.22
C PHE A 126 -5.06 -6.71 -28.21
N ASP A 127 -5.11 -7.92 -28.76
CA ASP A 127 -4.14 -8.43 -29.74
C ASP A 127 -4.50 -8.11 -31.20
N ILE A 128 -5.55 -7.30 -31.42
CA ILE A 128 -5.96 -6.88 -32.77
C ILE A 128 -4.80 -6.17 -33.48
N ASP A 129 -4.44 -6.68 -34.66
CA ASP A 129 -3.37 -6.14 -35.54
C ASP A 129 -3.92 -5.27 -36.70
N ARG A 130 -4.89 -4.44 -36.39
CA ARG A 130 -5.49 -3.43 -37.28
C ARG A 130 -6.09 -2.31 -36.43
N LYS A 131 -6.48 -1.22 -37.07
CA LYS A 131 -7.30 -0.20 -36.40
C LYS A 131 -8.66 -0.77 -36.02
N LEU A 132 -9.17 -0.27 -34.92
CA LEU A 132 -10.50 -0.60 -34.43
C LEU A 132 -11.57 -0.02 -35.41
N THR A 133 -12.66 -0.74 -35.57
CA THR A 133 -13.82 -0.20 -36.26
C THR A 133 -14.56 0.82 -35.39
N PRO A 134 -15.42 1.67 -35.96
CA PRO A 134 -16.22 2.60 -35.17
C PRO A 134 -17.09 1.91 -34.10
N GLU A 135 -17.59 0.71 -34.40
CA GLU A 135 -18.39 -0.10 -33.46
C GLU A 135 -17.53 -0.63 -32.32
N GLU A 136 -16.34 -1.17 -32.61
CA GLU A 136 -15.38 -1.64 -31.63
C GLU A 136 -14.90 -0.48 -30.73
N LEU A 137 -14.64 0.70 -31.29
CA LEU A 137 -14.29 1.89 -30.51
C LEU A 137 -15.39 2.28 -29.53
N LYS A 138 -16.66 2.22 -29.92
CA LYS A 138 -17.79 2.50 -29.03
C LYS A 138 -17.90 1.46 -27.91
N GLU A 139 -17.66 0.20 -28.23
CA GLU A 139 -17.66 -0.87 -27.21
C GLU A 139 -16.53 -0.66 -26.20
N VAL A 140 -15.31 -0.39 -26.66
CA VAL A 140 -14.15 -0.14 -25.80
C VAL A 140 -14.34 1.14 -24.99
N GLU A 141 -14.93 2.19 -25.55
CA GLU A 141 -15.27 3.42 -24.83
C GLU A 141 -16.26 3.13 -23.69
N LYS A 142 -17.31 2.34 -23.97
CA LYS A 142 -18.30 1.94 -22.94
C LYS A 142 -17.63 1.14 -21.84
N TYR A 143 -16.75 0.21 -22.19
CA TYR A 143 -16.00 -0.61 -21.26
C TYR A 143 -15.08 0.23 -20.37
N CYS A 144 -14.24 1.07 -20.96
CA CYS A 144 -13.34 1.97 -20.24
C CYS A 144 -14.12 2.94 -19.32
N ARG A 145 -15.26 3.45 -19.78
CA ARG A 145 -16.16 4.29 -18.97
C ARG A 145 -16.69 3.54 -17.74
N HIS A 146 -17.10 2.30 -17.93
CA HIS A 146 -17.54 1.44 -16.83
C HIS A 146 -16.42 1.25 -15.79
N ASP A 147 -15.19 0.98 -16.22
CA ASP A 147 -14.04 0.83 -15.32
C ASP A 147 -13.74 2.12 -14.54
N VAL A 148 -13.91 3.30 -15.14
CA VAL A 148 -13.82 4.59 -14.44
C VAL A 148 -14.95 4.74 -13.41
N GLU A 149 -16.19 4.37 -13.75
CA GLU A 149 -17.34 4.44 -12.84
C GLU A 149 -17.15 3.50 -11.64
N GLU A 150 -16.64 2.28 -11.83
CA GLU A 150 -16.32 1.34 -10.77
C GLU A 150 -15.17 1.85 -9.90
N THR A 151 -14.14 2.43 -10.50
CA THR A 151 -13.05 3.09 -9.78
C THR A 151 -13.57 4.21 -8.87
N ILE A 152 -14.53 5.01 -9.33
CA ILE A 152 -15.18 6.05 -8.51
C ILE A 152 -15.93 5.42 -7.33
N LYS A 153 -16.69 4.33 -7.55
CA LYS A 153 -17.42 3.63 -6.46
C LYS A 153 -16.44 3.11 -5.39
N ILE A 154 -15.36 2.43 -5.80
CA ILE A 154 -14.34 1.91 -4.88
C ILE A 154 -13.66 3.04 -4.13
N PHE A 155 -13.29 4.13 -4.81
CA PHE A 155 -12.70 5.32 -4.19
C PHE A 155 -13.58 5.84 -3.05
N PHE A 156 -14.90 5.98 -3.27
CA PHE A 156 -15.82 6.47 -2.23
C PHE A 156 -16.01 5.48 -1.08
N LYS A 157 -16.03 4.18 -1.34
CA LYS A 157 -16.01 3.17 -0.27
C LYS A 157 -14.73 3.24 0.57
N ARG A 158 -13.63 3.70 -0.01
CA ARG A 158 -12.30 3.83 0.62
C ARG A 158 -11.85 5.28 0.83
N LYS A 159 -12.78 6.22 0.84
CA LYS A 159 -12.48 7.66 1.00
C LYS A 159 -11.61 7.97 2.22
N ASP A 160 -11.68 7.16 3.27
CA ASP A 160 -10.91 7.37 4.49
C ASP A 160 -9.39 7.20 4.25
N ASP A 161 -8.99 6.30 3.34
CA ASP A 161 -7.58 6.15 2.94
C ASP A 161 -7.08 7.40 2.20
N PHE A 162 -7.92 7.97 1.34
CA PHE A 162 -7.62 9.21 0.64
C PHE A 162 -7.55 10.41 1.58
N ILE A 163 -8.51 10.53 2.52
CA ILE A 163 -8.51 11.57 3.56
C ILE A 163 -7.25 11.46 4.43
N ALA A 164 -6.84 10.24 4.79
CA ALA A 164 -5.59 10.00 5.50
C ALA A 164 -4.38 10.49 4.69
N GLN A 165 -4.34 10.19 3.38
CA GLN A 165 -3.27 10.67 2.48
C GLN A 165 -3.23 12.20 2.41
N LEU A 166 -4.38 12.86 2.21
CA LEU A 166 -4.47 14.32 2.23
C LEU A 166 -4.03 14.92 3.57
N GLY A 167 -4.41 14.28 4.68
CA GLY A 167 -3.98 14.68 6.01
C GLY A 167 -2.46 14.63 6.17
N LEU A 168 -1.80 13.60 5.63
CA LEU A 168 -0.34 13.49 5.61
C LEU A 168 0.31 14.59 4.75
N ILE A 169 -0.24 14.85 3.58
CA ILE A 169 0.25 15.94 2.72
C ILE A 169 0.14 17.29 3.45
N LYS A 170 -0.97 17.54 4.11
CA LYS A 170 -1.18 18.75 4.92
C LYS A 170 -0.20 18.85 6.08
N LEU A 171 0.03 17.76 6.81
CA LEU A 171 0.97 17.70 7.93
C LEU A 171 2.43 17.92 7.51
N THR A 172 2.82 17.39 6.36
CA THR A 172 4.18 17.52 5.83
C THR A 172 4.41 18.86 5.11
N GLY A 173 3.35 19.52 4.64
CA GLY A 173 3.45 20.68 3.76
C GLY A 173 4.05 20.36 2.38
N LYS A 174 4.08 19.08 1.97
CA LYS A 174 4.78 18.61 0.76
C LYS A 174 3.78 18.00 -0.26
N PRO A 175 3.13 18.81 -1.11
CA PRO A 175 2.14 18.31 -2.09
C PRO A 175 2.69 17.25 -3.05
N HIS A 176 3.98 17.30 -3.37
CA HIS A 176 4.65 16.33 -4.25
C HIS A 176 4.67 14.88 -3.69
N LEU A 177 4.27 14.69 -2.44
CA LEU A 177 4.13 13.36 -1.82
C LEU A 177 2.80 12.67 -2.18
N MET A 178 1.85 13.36 -2.82
CA MET A 178 0.56 12.75 -3.19
C MET A 178 0.70 11.43 -3.98
N PRO A 179 1.61 11.30 -4.95
CA PRO A 179 1.80 10.04 -5.66
C PRO A 179 2.52 8.95 -4.85
N ARG A 180 2.99 9.23 -3.64
CA ARG A 180 3.75 8.28 -2.83
C ARG A 180 2.84 7.34 -2.05
N THR A 181 3.32 6.12 -1.78
CA THR A 181 2.64 5.22 -0.84
C THR A 181 2.79 5.72 0.59
N GLN A 182 1.93 5.29 1.49
CA GLN A 182 2.02 5.65 2.91
C GLN A 182 3.36 5.21 3.54
N THR A 183 3.92 4.08 3.11
CA THR A 183 5.25 3.60 3.56
C THR A 183 6.37 4.53 3.08
N GLN A 184 6.31 5.01 1.85
CA GLN A 184 7.27 5.99 1.33
C GLN A 184 7.14 7.35 2.02
N ILE A 185 5.92 7.77 2.37
CA ILE A 185 5.71 9.00 3.15
C ILE A 185 6.26 8.82 4.57
N ALA A 186 6.04 7.66 5.19
CA ALA A 186 6.61 7.35 6.50
C ALA A 186 8.14 7.47 6.50
N SER A 187 8.81 6.90 5.49
CA SER A 187 10.28 7.01 5.37
C SER A 187 10.76 8.46 5.30
N GLN A 188 10.05 9.30 4.55
CA GLN A 188 10.40 10.72 4.43
C GLN A 188 10.09 11.52 5.70
N MET A 189 8.99 11.20 6.40
CA MET A 189 8.65 11.85 7.67
C MET A 189 9.66 11.51 8.77
N LEU A 190 10.24 10.31 8.71
CA LEU A 190 11.23 9.83 9.67
C LEU A 190 12.67 10.18 9.26
N ASN A 191 12.86 10.91 8.15
CA ASN A 191 14.18 11.25 7.60
C ASN A 191 15.09 10.02 7.50
N ALA A 192 14.54 8.92 6.94
CA ALA A 192 15.25 7.66 6.87
C ALA A 192 16.34 7.68 5.79
N GLU A 193 17.52 7.14 6.12
CA GLU A 193 18.63 6.90 5.24
C GLU A 193 18.85 5.38 5.11
N ALA A 194 18.90 4.88 3.87
CA ALA A 194 18.98 3.45 3.64
C ALA A 194 20.23 2.83 4.29
N LEU A 195 20.06 1.68 4.94
CA LEU A 195 21.18 0.93 5.48
C LEU A 195 22.04 0.38 4.35
N THR A 196 23.34 0.40 4.56
CA THR A 196 24.35 -0.15 3.61
C THR A 196 24.54 -1.65 3.79
N ASP A 197 24.28 -2.17 4.99
CA ASP A 197 24.38 -3.59 5.32
C ASP A 197 23.15 -4.05 6.11
N THR A 198 22.57 -5.15 5.69
CA THR A 198 21.41 -5.83 6.29
C THR A 198 21.63 -7.34 6.41
N SER A 199 22.88 -7.79 6.35
CA SER A 199 23.29 -9.21 6.45
C SER A 199 23.00 -9.82 7.82
N ASP A 200 22.76 -8.98 8.82
CA ASP A 200 22.40 -9.35 10.20
C ASP A 200 20.90 -9.63 10.41
N GLU A 201 20.16 -9.95 9.36
CA GLU A 201 18.70 -10.15 9.33
C GLU A 201 18.19 -11.05 10.47
N PHE A 202 18.91 -12.11 10.79
CA PHE A 202 18.58 -13.07 11.84
C PHE A 202 19.42 -12.92 13.11
N ASP A 203 20.15 -11.82 13.28
CA ASP A 203 20.74 -11.48 14.58
C ASP A 203 19.63 -10.98 15.51
N VAL A 204 18.94 -11.93 16.14
CA VAL A 204 17.77 -11.71 16.98
C VAL A 204 18.10 -11.97 18.45
N ASP A 205 17.38 -11.27 19.30
CA ASP A 205 17.39 -11.41 20.74
C ASP A 205 15.96 -11.45 21.29
N THR A 206 15.80 -11.40 22.60
CA THR A 206 14.49 -11.47 23.26
C THR A 206 14.33 -10.33 24.26
N PRO A 207 13.07 -9.95 24.60
CA PRO A 207 12.84 -8.89 25.58
C PRO A 207 13.60 -9.12 26.90
N PRO A 208 14.35 -8.14 27.39
CA PRO A 208 15.10 -8.29 28.64
C PRO A 208 14.19 -8.42 29.87
N THR A 209 12.93 -8.02 29.75
CA THR A 209 11.92 -8.10 30.82
C THR A 209 11.12 -9.40 30.78
N LEU A 210 11.44 -10.32 29.88
CA LEU A 210 10.68 -11.54 29.67
C LEU A 210 10.79 -12.50 30.86
N ASN A 211 9.66 -12.95 31.40
CA ASN A 211 9.56 -13.89 32.51
C ASN A 211 8.72 -15.12 32.11
N LEU A 212 9.32 -16.01 31.30
CA LEU A 212 8.71 -17.26 30.86
C LEU A 212 9.33 -18.44 31.61
N SER A 213 8.48 -19.32 32.12
CA SER A 213 8.87 -20.61 32.72
C SER A 213 8.33 -21.79 31.88
N LYS A 214 7.03 -21.95 31.88
CA LYS A 214 6.33 -23.05 31.21
C LYS A 214 6.55 -23.06 29.67
N TYR A 215 6.63 -21.91 29.06
CA TYR A 215 6.78 -21.72 27.62
C TYR A 215 8.18 -21.22 27.21
N SER A 216 9.21 -21.39 28.10
CA SER A 216 10.60 -20.98 27.81
C SER A 216 11.17 -21.60 26.54
N TYR A 217 10.76 -22.83 26.20
CA TYR A 217 11.19 -23.52 24.98
C TYR A 217 10.83 -22.79 23.69
N ILE A 218 9.82 -21.90 23.71
CA ILE A 218 9.47 -21.06 22.55
C ILE A 218 10.51 -19.96 22.36
N LYS A 219 10.99 -19.37 23.46
CA LYS A 219 12.13 -18.43 23.43
C LYS A 219 13.38 -19.12 22.89
N GLU A 220 13.69 -20.34 23.37
CA GLU A 220 14.84 -21.13 22.92
C GLU A 220 14.75 -21.44 21.43
N TRP A 221 13.54 -21.75 20.92
CA TRP A 221 13.31 -21.97 19.51
C TRP A 221 13.71 -20.78 18.62
N TYR A 222 13.42 -19.54 19.06
CA TYR A 222 13.82 -18.32 18.35
C TYR A 222 15.32 -18.08 18.36
N LEU A 223 16.03 -18.54 19.40
CA LEU A 223 17.47 -18.36 19.55
C LEU A 223 18.30 -19.48 18.88
N ASP A 224 17.66 -20.56 18.44
CA ASP A 224 18.31 -21.65 17.73
C ASP A 224 18.58 -21.24 16.28
N SER A 225 19.86 -21.21 15.89
CA SER A 225 20.30 -20.86 14.53
C SER A 225 19.69 -21.74 13.42
N ASN A 226 19.32 -22.98 13.74
CA ASN A 226 18.66 -23.88 12.79
C ASN A 226 17.24 -23.44 12.41
N ASN A 227 16.63 -22.55 13.20
CA ASN A 227 15.28 -22.04 12.96
C ASN A 227 15.27 -20.65 12.32
N MET A 228 16.42 -20.02 12.09
CA MET A 228 16.56 -18.68 11.53
C MET A 228 16.25 -18.64 10.01
N ASN A 229 15.00 -18.93 9.68
CA ASN A 229 14.50 -18.98 8.31
C ASN A 229 13.01 -18.62 8.30
N TYR A 230 12.54 -17.84 7.33
CA TYR A 230 11.13 -17.45 7.18
C TYR A 230 10.18 -18.60 6.86
N GLU A 231 10.68 -19.72 6.38
CA GLU A 231 9.88 -20.94 6.11
C GLU A 231 9.64 -21.77 7.37
N LYS A 232 10.41 -21.50 8.45
CA LYS A 232 10.30 -22.24 9.71
C LYS A 232 9.22 -21.63 10.60
N SER A 233 8.47 -22.51 11.25
CA SER A 233 7.49 -22.14 12.28
C SER A 233 7.41 -23.22 13.35
N LEU A 234 7.06 -22.83 14.57
CA LEU A 234 6.79 -23.72 15.68
C LEU A 234 5.30 -23.72 15.96
N THR A 235 4.65 -24.86 15.75
CA THR A 235 3.26 -25.07 16.18
C THR A 235 3.25 -25.74 17.53
N THR A 236 2.61 -25.13 18.52
CA THR A 236 2.54 -25.66 19.89
C THR A 236 1.28 -25.19 20.61
N LYS A 237 0.91 -25.90 21.69
CA LYS A 237 -0.27 -25.55 22.47
C LYS A 237 0.05 -24.54 23.58
N VAL A 238 -0.63 -23.40 23.54
CA VAL A 238 -0.63 -22.41 24.62
C VAL A 238 -2.04 -22.39 25.22
N VAL A 239 -2.15 -22.71 26.50
CA VAL A 239 -3.44 -22.83 27.22
C VAL A 239 -4.47 -23.70 26.46
N GLY A 240 -3.99 -24.82 25.89
CA GLY A 240 -4.83 -25.79 25.17
C GLY A 240 -5.28 -25.37 23.77
N VAL A 241 -4.80 -24.23 23.27
CA VAL A 241 -5.06 -23.74 21.91
C VAL A 241 -3.78 -23.83 21.08
N ASP A 242 -3.87 -24.37 19.85
CA ASP A 242 -2.74 -24.42 18.94
C ASP A 242 -2.36 -23.01 18.48
N HIS A 243 -1.07 -22.68 18.63
CA HIS A 243 -0.48 -21.41 18.20
C HIS A 243 0.70 -21.68 17.28
N ILE A 244 0.86 -20.80 16.29
CA ILE A 244 1.96 -20.84 15.33
C ILE A 244 2.87 -19.64 15.61
N PHE A 245 4.12 -19.92 15.97
CA PHE A 245 5.20 -18.95 16.19
C PHE A 245 6.14 -18.93 14.98
N GLY A 246 6.70 -17.78 14.65
CA GLY A 246 7.62 -17.61 13.53
C GLY A 246 7.97 -16.14 13.31
N PHE A 247 8.65 -15.83 12.21
CA PHE A 247 9.09 -14.47 11.87
C PHE A 247 7.97 -13.63 11.21
N GLY A 248 6.75 -13.83 11.67
CA GLY A 248 5.52 -13.16 11.24
C GLY A 248 4.59 -12.79 12.38
N GLY A 249 3.29 -12.79 12.15
CA GLY A 249 2.29 -12.60 13.21
C GLY A 249 2.10 -13.87 14.03
N LEU A 250 1.73 -13.71 15.30
CA LEU A 250 1.27 -14.84 16.12
C LEU A 250 -0.16 -15.20 15.72
N HIS A 251 -0.38 -16.46 15.46
CA HIS A 251 -1.69 -16.99 15.10
C HIS A 251 -2.08 -18.15 16.00
N GLY A 252 -3.27 -18.08 16.57
CA GLY A 252 -3.84 -19.17 17.35
C GLY A 252 -5.35 -19.00 17.47
N ALA A 253 -6.10 -20.07 17.23
CA ALA A 253 -7.54 -20.08 17.35
C ALA A 253 -8.05 -21.49 17.64
N ARG A 254 -9.18 -21.59 18.32
CA ARG A 254 -9.93 -22.84 18.42
C ARG A 254 -10.78 -23.03 17.17
N GLU A 255 -10.68 -24.18 16.54
CA GLU A 255 -11.52 -24.53 15.41
C GLU A 255 -12.99 -24.70 15.86
N LYS A 256 -13.92 -24.24 15.02
CA LYS A 256 -15.38 -24.44 15.19
C LYS A 256 -15.87 -24.14 16.62
N TYR A 257 -15.25 -23.17 17.29
CA TYR A 257 -15.60 -22.80 18.65
C TYR A 257 -16.77 -21.82 18.68
N HIS A 258 -17.78 -22.14 19.47
CA HIS A 258 -18.93 -21.28 19.77
C HIS A 258 -19.08 -21.13 21.28
N HIS A 259 -19.22 -19.92 21.77
CA HIS A 259 -19.48 -19.64 23.19
C HIS A 259 -20.63 -18.63 23.32
N LYS A 260 -21.52 -18.87 24.30
CA LYS A 260 -22.57 -17.94 24.68
C LYS A 260 -22.38 -17.59 26.17
N GLY A 261 -22.15 -16.31 26.45
CA GLY A 261 -21.90 -15.83 27.80
C GLY A 261 -21.06 -14.54 27.82
N LYS A 262 -20.42 -14.25 28.96
CA LYS A 262 -19.51 -13.12 29.08
C LYS A 262 -18.19 -13.45 28.39
N ILE A 263 -17.71 -12.54 27.53
CA ILE A 263 -16.45 -12.65 26.82
C ILE A 263 -15.61 -11.44 27.19
N LEU A 264 -14.38 -11.67 27.64
CA LEU A 264 -13.38 -10.62 27.86
C LEU A 264 -12.47 -10.57 26.63
N VAL A 265 -12.38 -9.41 26.00
CA VAL A 265 -11.45 -9.15 24.91
C VAL A 265 -10.38 -8.18 25.42
N MET A 266 -9.13 -8.59 25.32
CA MET A 266 -7.98 -7.74 25.64
C MET A 266 -7.21 -7.40 24.37
N ASP A 267 -6.86 -6.12 24.21
CA ASP A 267 -6.07 -5.62 23.08
C ASP A 267 -4.95 -4.71 23.57
N VAL A 268 -3.76 -4.86 22.99
CA VAL A 268 -2.62 -4.03 23.32
C VAL A 268 -2.60 -2.79 22.44
N ALA A 269 -2.85 -1.64 23.02
CA ALA A 269 -2.87 -0.38 22.29
C ALA A 269 -1.52 -0.08 21.64
N SER A 270 -1.52 -0.01 20.29
CA SER A 270 -0.33 0.33 19.48
C SER A 270 0.88 -0.59 19.78
N LEU A 271 0.68 -1.91 19.82
CA LEU A 271 1.70 -2.89 20.20
C LEU A 271 3.04 -2.64 19.51
N TYR A 272 3.12 -2.72 18.18
CA TYR A 272 4.38 -2.56 17.45
C TYR A 272 5.02 -1.17 17.60
N PRO A 273 4.27 -0.05 17.52
CA PRO A 273 4.83 1.26 17.86
C PRO A 273 5.42 1.34 19.26
N SER A 274 4.77 0.73 20.25
CA SER A 274 5.27 0.71 21.63
C SER A 274 6.56 -0.11 21.77
N LEU A 275 6.63 -1.26 21.08
CA LEU A 275 7.85 -2.08 21.06
C LEU A 275 9.01 -1.34 20.40
N MET A 276 8.78 -0.71 19.25
CA MET A 276 9.81 0.06 18.54
C MET A 276 10.37 1.20 19.39
N ILE A 277 9.52 1.85 20.20
CA ILE A 277 9.94 2.95 21.06
C ILE A 277 10.62 2.44 22.33
N ASN A 278 9.98 1.50 23.05
CA ASN A 278 10.42 1.13 24.42
C ASN A 278 11.65 0.21 24.40
N TYR A 279 11.84 -0.56 23.33
CA TYR A 279 12.96 -1.48 23.18
C TYR A 279 13.96 -1.04 22.09
N ASN A 280 13.83 0.19 21.59
CA ASN A 280 14.70 0.74 20.56
C ASN A 280 14.79 -0.16 19.29
N LEU A 281 13.63 -0.66 18.86
CA LEU A 281 13.49 -1.55 17.70
C LEU A 281 13.00 -0.84 16.44
N LEU A 282 12.98 0.50 16.43
CA LEU A 282 12.73 1.25 15.21
C LEU A 282 13.84 0.94 14.17
N SER A 283 13.53 1.07 12.89
CA SER A 283 14.55 0.91 11.84
C SER A 283 15.80 1.73 12.15
N ARG A 284 16.96 1.12 12.06
CA ARG A 284 18.29 1.76 12.17
C ARG A 284 18.55 2.76 11.03
N ALA A 285 17.74 2.73 9.97
CA ALA A 285 17.72 3.73 8.93
C ALA A 285 17.20 5.10 9.41
N VAL A 286 16.53 5.18 10.55
CA VAL A 286 16.04 6.42 11.14
C VAL A 286 17.14 7.06 11.95
N VAL A 287 17.65 8.20 11.48
CA VAL A 287 18.77 8.91 12.11
C VAL A 287 18.39 9.42 13.51
N ASP A 288 17.19 9.96 13.67
CA ASP A 288 16.65 10.43 14.94
C ASP A 288 15.36 9.68 15.31
N PRO A 289 15.43 8.64 16.14
CA PRO A 289 14.26 7.86 16.56
C PRO A 289 13.26 8.64 17.43
N THR A 290 13.65 9.82 17.98
CA THR A 290 12.73 10.64 18.77
C THR A 290 11.56 11.15 17.96
N ILE A 291 11.74 11.39 16.65
CA ILE A 291 10.69 11.79 15.71
C ILE A 291 9.52 10.80 15.72
N TYR A 292 9.80 9.51 15.74
CA TYR A 292 8.74 8.49 15.75
C TYR A 292 7.93 8.52 17.05
N LYS A 293 8.62 8.71 18.18
CA LYS A 293 7.97 8.87 19.49
C LYS A 293 7.09 10.12 19.52
N GLU A 294 7.60 11.24 19.01
CA GLU A 294 6.85 12.50 18.92
C GLU A 294 5.60 12.36 18.05
N LEU A 295 5.70 11.67 16.90
CA LEU A 295 4.54 11.39 16.04
C LEU A 295 3.48 10.54 16.76
N ARG A 296 3.89 9.54 17.55
CA ARG A 296 2.98 8.75 18.37
C ARG A 296 2.32 9.60 19.45
N ASP A 297 3.09 10.38 20.17
CA ASP A 297 2.60 11.19 21.30
C ASP A 297 1.62 12.26 20.77
N LYS A 298 1.96 12.91 19.65
CA LYS A 298 1.10 13.87 18.95
C LYS A 298 -0.22 13.22 18.46
N ARG A 299 -0.14 11.98 17.94
CA ARG A 299 -1.35 11.22 17.59
C ARG A 299 -2.25 10.97 18.79
N LEU A 300 -1.67 10.56 19.92
CA LEU A 300 -2.41 10.29 21.15
C LEU A 300 -3.06 11.57 21.70
N GLN A 301 -2.33 12.69 21.66
CA GLN A 301 -2.84 14.00 22.01
C GLN A 301 -4.04 14.39 21.13
N TYR A 302 -3.89 14.36 19.80
CA TYR A 302 -4.97 14.67 18.88
C TYR A 302 -6.20 13.76 19.08
N LYS A 303 -5.98 12.48 19.36
CA LYS A 303 -7.08 11.55 19.66
C LYS A 303 -7.83 11.96 20.93
N LYS A 304 -7.11 12.37 21.99
CA LYS A 304 -7.70 12.85 23.26
C LYS A 304 -8.48 14.16 23.06
N GLU A 305 -8.00 15.03 22.19
CA GLU A 305 -8.61 16.31 21.83
C GLU A 305 -9.75 16.19 20.81
N HIS A 306 -10.11 14.96 20.38
CA HIS A 306 -11.06 14.71 19.30
C HIS A 306 -10.70 15.43 17.98
N ASN A 307 -9.42 15.67 17.75
CA ASN A 307 -8.91 16.30 16.53
C ASN A 307 -8.67 15.25 15.46
N ASN A 308 -9.31 15.38 14.31
CA ASN A 308 -9.22 14.45 13.18
C ASN A 308 -7.80 14.25 12.62
N LEU A 309 -6.83 15.11 12.96
CA LEU A 309 -5.44 14.93 12.58
C LEU A 309 -4.78 13.68 13.20
N HIS A 310 -5.41 13.04 14.18
CA HIS A 310 -4.96 11.73 14.67
C HIS A 310 -5.12 10.61 13.64
N LEU A 311 -6.08 10.73 12.69
CA LEU A 311 -6.36 9.71 11.68
C LEU A 311 -5.21 9.50 10.70
N PRO A 312 -4.65 10.54 10.04
CA PRO A 312 -3.52 10.36 9.12
C PRO A 312 -2.24 9.85 9.80
N LEU A 313 -2.02 10.14 11.08
CA LEU A 313 -0.84 9.66 11.81
C LEU A 313 -0.89 8.15 12.14
N LYS A 314 -2.10 7.56 12.26
CA LYS A 314 -2.25 6.12 12.53
C LYS A 314 -1.63 5.23 11.45
N PRO A 315 -1.92 5.42 10.16
CA PRO A 315 -1.27 4.67 9.10
C PRO A 315 0.25 4.79 9.11
N ILE A 316 0.82 5.97 9.33
CA ILE A 316 2.28 6.15 9.38
C ILE A 316 2.90 5.27 10.45
N LEU A 317 2.41 5.34 11.67
CA LEU A 317 2.94 4.54 12.78
C LEU A 317 2.81 3.04 12.53
N ASN A 318 1.68 2.59 11.98
CA ASN A 318 1.46 1.17 11.72
C ASN A 318 2.22 0.66 10.48
N LYS A 319 2.33 1.48 9.43
CA LYS A 319 3.00 1.10 8.18
C LYS A 319 4.52 1.12 8.27
N THR A 320 5.09 1.79 9.28
CA THR A 320 6.54 1.79 9.54
C THR A 320 7.07 0.36 9.69
N TYR A 321 6.39 -0.51 10.43
CA TYR A 321 6.78 -1.92 10.55
C TYR A 321 6.80 -2.65 9.19
N GLY A 322 5.76 -2.47 8.37
CA GLY A 322 5.71 -3.04 7.02
C GLY A 322 6.81 -2.49 6.11
N ALA A 323 7.15 -1.21 6.25
CA ALA A 323 8.24 -0.58 5.51
C ALA A 323 9.63 -1.16 5.88
N MET A 324 9.82 -1.55 7.15
CA MET A 324 11.05 -2.22 7.61
C MET A 324 11.24 -3.60 6.99
N LYS A 325 10.18 -4.24 6.49
CA LYS A 325 10.23 -5.54 5.77
C LYS A 325 10.33 -5.40 4.25
N ASP A 326 10.14 -4.21 3.69
CA ASP A 326 10.15 -3.96 2.25
C ASP A 326 11.56 -3.56 1.78
N ARG A 327 12.23 -4.45 1.04
CA ARG A 327 13.59 -4.26 0.50
C ARG A 327 13.72 -3.02 -0.40
N ASN A 328 12.62 -2.54 -0.96
CA ASN A 328 12.61 -1.35 -1.81
C ASN A 328 12.34 -0.06 -1.02
N ASN A 329 12.18 -0.14 0.30
CA ASN A 329 11.90 1.00 1.14
C ASN A 329 13.17 1.47 1.87
N THR A 330 13.35 2.78 2.03
CA THR A 330 14.49 3.36 2.76
C THR A 330 14.52 2.92 4.24
N LEU A 331 13.36 2.56 4.81
CA LEU A 331 13.26 2.03 6.18
C LEU A 331 13.61 0.54 6.29
N TYR A 332 14.00 -0.13 5.19
CA TYR A 332 14.30 -1.55 5.24
C TYR A 332 15.34 -1.88 6.32
N ASP A 333 14.92 -2.66 7.31
CA ASP A 333 15.74 -3.16 8.41
C ASP A 333 15.17 -4.50 8.89
N PRO A 334 15.51 -5.61 8.21
CA PRO A 334 14.92 -6.91 8.48
C PRO A 334 15.25 -7.43 9.89
N ARG A 335 16.42 -7.09 10.45
CA ARG A 335 16.79 -7.46 11.82
C ARG A 335 15.81 -6.90 12.83
N ASN A 336 15.64 -5.56 12.86
CA ASN A 336 14.75 -4.94 13.82
C ASN A 336 13.27 -5.29 13.54
N ALA A 337 12.89 -5.51 12.28
CA ALA A 337 11.55 -6.01 11.93
C ALA A 337 11.30 -7.40 12.54
N ASN A 338 12.28 -8.31 12.48
CA ASN A 338 12.19 -9.64 13.11
C ASN A 338 12.13 -9.54 14.63
N ARG A 339 12.96 -8.69 15.24
CA ARG A 339 12.92 -8.43 16.68
C ARG A 339 11.56 -7.88 17.15
N VAL A 340 10.97 -6.93 16.46
CA VAL A 340 9.61 -6.42 16.78
C VAL A 340 8.59 -7.56 16.81
N CYS A 341 8.65 -8.47 15.82
CA CYS A 341 7.80 -9.65 15.74
C CYS A 341 7.97 -10.57 16.95
N ILE A 342 9.21 -10.97 17.20
CA ILE A 342 9.58 -11.90 18.28
C ILE A 342 9.20 -11.30 19.63
N TYR A 343 9.54 -10.02 19.86
CA TYR A 343 9.21 -9.32 21.10
C TYR A 343 7.70 -9.28 21.33
N GLY A 344 6.93 -8.95 20.30
CA GLY A 344 5.47 -8.92 20.39
C GLY A 344 4.89 -10.28 20.76
N GLN A 345 5.35 -11.36 20.14
CA GLN A 345 4.89 -12.71 20.41
C GLN A 345 5.27 -13.19 21.83
N LEU A 346 6.52 -12.99 22.21
CA LEU A 346 7.01 -13.44 23.52
C LEU A 346 6.41 -12.66 24.69
N LEU A 347 6.20 -11.35 24.55
CA LEU A 347 5.55 -10.54 25.60
C LEU A 347 4.05 -10.86 25.73
N LEU A 348 3.37 -11.19 24.63
CA LEU A 348 1.99 -11.70 24.70
C LEU A 348 1.95 -13.07 25.39
N LEU A 349 2.94 -13.92 25.13
CA LEU A 349 3.05 -15.21 25.77
C LEU A 349 3.33 -15.09 27.28
N ASP A 350 4.20 -14.16 27.66
CA ASP A 350 4.47 -13.80 29.05
C ASP A 350 3.19 -13.33 29.78
N LEU A 351 2.42 -12.45 29.15
CA LEU A 351 1.11 -12.01 29.67
C LEU A 351 0.10 -13.16 29.82
N ILE A 352 0.17 -14.19 28.96
CA ILE A 352 -0.70 -15.36 29.05
C ILE A 352 -0.26 -16.30 30.18
N GLU A 353 1.03 -16.40 30.42
CA GLU A 353 1.59 -17.30 31.44
C GLU A 353 1.41 -16.74 32.88
N ASN A 354 1.51 -15.42 33.06
CA ASN A 354 1.44 -14.72 34.33
C ASN A 354 0.15 -13.94 34.54
#